data_ff45763da6c2b3ca82cb9bb976d6a2b0
#
_entry.id   ff45763da6c2b3ca82cb9bb976d6a2b0
#
_cell.length_a   1.000
_cell.length_b   1.000
_cell.length_c   1.000
_cell.angle_alpha   90.00
_cell.angle_beta   90.00
_cell.angle_gamma   90.00
#
_symmetry.space_group_name_H-M   'P 1'
#
loop_
_entity.id
_entity.type
_entity.pdbx_description
1 polymer ?
#
loop_
_entity_poly.entity_id
_entity_poly.type
_entity_poly.pdbx_seq_one_letter_code
_entity_poly.pdbx_strand_id
1 'polypeptide(L)'
;MATIAPLPNEILADLDFPQREAAFFYGLFLRGHPPEQLRRDIEVPATLLAKWHKDAEREPHLRGVFARMIEYRRHVLAIFENLIGSEQKPGRIQ
;
A
#
# COMPACT_ATOMS: atom_id res chain seq x y z
N MET A 1 23.73 19.98 -3.39
CA MET A 1 23.34 19.68 -3.27
C MET A 1 23.12 19.16 -2.59
N ALA A 2 23.20 18.93 -2.42
CA ALA A 2 22.96 18.32 -1.99
C ALA A 2 22.19 18.06 -1.60
N THR A 3 21.81 18.11 -1.70
CA THR A 3 21.13 17.86 -1.44
C THR A 3 20.55 17.38 -1.33
N ILE A 4 20.57 17.07 -1.51
CA ILE A 4 20.12 16.55 -1.59
C ILE A 4 19.70 15.87 -1.06
N ALA A 5 19.95 15.74 -1.08
CA ALA A 5 19.43 14.85 -0.81
C ALA A 5 19.15 14.36 0.29
N PRO A 6 18.36 14.50 0.60
CA PRO A 6 18.03 14.17 1.78
C PRO A 6 18.18 12.91 2.06
N LEU A 7 18.31 12.74 3.07
CA LEU A 7 18.45 11.62 3.51
C LEU A 7 17.26 10.89 3.32
N PRO A 8 17.24 9.87 2.54
CA PRO A 8 16.09 9.07 2.35
C PRO A 8 15.52 8.59 3.66
N ASN A 9 16.35 8.29 4.60
CA ASN A 9 15.86 7.83 5.88
C ASN A 9 15.02 8.84 6.58
N GLU A 10 15.42 10.09 6.51
CA GLU A 10 14.65 11.12 7.13
C GLU A 10 13.32 11.30 6.45
N ILE A 11 13.34 11.26 5.15
CA ILE A 11 12.12 11.38 4.39
C ILE A 11 11.19 10.25 4.73
N LEU A 12 11.72 9.04 4.83
CA LEU A 12 10.89 7.90 5.11
C LEU A 12 10.34 7.93 6.52
N ALA A 13 11.07 8.51 7.43
CA ALA A 13 10.57 8.64 8.78
C ALA A 13 9.40 9.61 8.81
N ASP A 14 9.47 10.67 8.04
CA ASP A 14 8.42 11.66 8.00
C ASP A 14 7.25 11.21 7.17
N LEU A 15 7.54 10.52 6.07
CA LEU A 15 6.50 10.11 5.16
C LEU A 15 6.25 8.65 5.38
N ASP A 16 5.22 8.34 6.04
CA ASP A 16 4.81 6.97 6.25
C ASP A 16 4.81 6.24 4.92
N PHE A 17 5.52 5.12 4.82
CA PHE A 17 5.56 4.33 3.60
C PHE A 17 4.18 3.96 3.08
N PRO A 18 3.26 3.49 3.93
CA PRO A 18 1.94 3.14 3.40
C PRO A 18 1.22 4.35 2.83
N GLN A 19 1.40 5.51 3.43
CA GLN A 19 0.75 6.70 2.93
C GLN A 19 1.29 7.11 1.58
N ARG A 20 2.58 6.98 1.40
CA ARG A 20 3.19 7.31 0.12
C ARG A 20 2.72 6.39 -0.98
N GLU A 21 2.67 5.10 -0.67
CA GLU A 21 2.24 4.15 -1.66
C GLU A 21 0.77 4.32 -2.00
N ALA A 22 -0.04 4.58 -0.98
CA ALA A 22 -1.45 4.84 -1.23
C ALA A 22 -1.64 6.07 -2.09
N ALA A 23 -0.82 7.10 -1.85
CA ALA A 23 -0.91 8.31 -2.66
C ALA A 23 -0.53 8.04 -4.11
N PHE A 24 0.43 7.16 -4.33
CA PHE A 24 0.81 6.78 -5.67
C PHE A 24 -0.37 6.14 -6.40
N PHE A 25 -1.04 5.19 -5.75
CA PHE A 25 -2.19 4.55 -6.36
C PHE A 25 -3.34 5.53 -6.53
N TYR A 26 -3.50 6.43 -5.59
CA TYR A 26 -4.53 7.45 -5.72
C TYR A 26 -4.26 8.32 -6.95
N GLY A 27 -2.99 8.64 -7.21
CA GLY A 27 -2.63 9.37 -8.41
C GLY A 27 -3.02 8.64 -9.68
N LEU A 28 -2.85 7.32 -9.69
CA LEU A 28 -3.27 6.52 -10.82
C LEU A 28 -4.79 6.57 -10.97
N PHE A 29 -5.50 6.51 -9.86
CA PHE A 29 -6.94 6.59 -9.88
C PHE A 29 -7.40 7.91 -10.50
N LEU A 30 -6.74 9.00 -10.13
CA LEU A 30 -7.08 10.30 -10.67
C LEU A 30 -6.81 10.41 -12.16
N ARG A 31 -5.90 9.57 -12.64
CA ARG A 31 -5.60 9.54 -14.08
C ARG A 31 -6.52 8.64 -14.86
N GLY A 32 -7.48 8.02 -14.19
CA GLY A 32 -8.47 7.21 -14.88
C GLY A 32 -8.32 5.72 -14.75
N HIS A 33 -7.37 5.24 -13.97
CA HIS A 33 -7.25 3.79 -13.78
C HIS A 33 -8.41 3.29 -12.93
N PRO A 34 -8.98 2.14 -13.28
CA PRO A 34 -10.14 1.63 -12.54
C PRO A 34 -9.75 1.24 -11.12
N PRO A 35 -10.57 1.61 -10.15
CA PRO A 35 -10.22 1.29 -8.77
C PRO A 35 -10.14 -0.20 -8.48
N GLU A 36 -10.93 -1.02 -9.16
CA GLU A 36 -10.84 -2.46 -8.93
C GLU A 36 -9.48 -3.00 -9.27
N GLN A 37 -8.92 -2.51 -10.36
CA GLN A 37 -7.61 -2.97 -10.75
C GLN A 37 -6.55 -2.50 -9.77
N LEU A 38 -6.66 -1.26 -9.30
CA LEU A 38 -5.71 -0.74 -8.34
C LEU A 38 -5.79 -1.50 -7.03
N ARG A 39 -6.99 -1.89 -6.61
CA ARG A 39 -7.14 -2.70 -5.41
C ARG A 39 -6.42 -4.02 -5.55
N ARG A 40 -6.52 -4.65 -6.70
CA ARG A 40 -5.83 -5.91 -6.93
C ARG A 40 -4.32 -5.72 -6.90
N ASP A 41 -3.86 -4.60 -7.42
CA ASP A 41 -2.42 -4.34 -7.42
C ASP A 41 -1.90 -4.08 -6.01
N ILE A 42 -2.73 -3.52 -5.15
CA ILE A 42 -2.33 -3.25 -3.78
C ILE A 42 -2.34 -4.51 -2.93
N GLU A 43 -3.33 -5.36 -3.12
CA GLU A 43 -3.48 -6.55 -2.32
C GLU A 43 -2.47 -7.61 -2.68
N VAL A 44 -2.18 -8.48 -1.72
CA VAL A 44 -1.33 -9.62 -2.00
C VAL A 44 -2.18 -10.67 -2.69
N PRO A 45 -1.78 -11.14 -3.87
CA PRO A 45 -2.58 -12.15 -4.58
C PRO A 45 -2.71 -13.43 -3.79
N ALA A 46 -3.83 -14.11 -3.98
CA ALA A 46 -4.09 -15.35 -3.25
C ALA A 46 -3.03 -16.40 -3.51
N THR A 47 -2.53 -16.46 -4.75
CA THR A 47 -1.50 -17.43 -5.08
C THR A 47 -0.23 -17.16 -4.31
N LEU A 48 0.10 -15.89 -4.14
CA LEU A 48 1.31 -15.53 -3.41
C LEU A 48 1.13 -15.80 -1.93
N LEU A 49 -0.07 -15.54 -1.40
CA LEU A 49 -0.34 -15.86 -0.01
C LEU A 49 -0.18 -17.35 0.26
N ALA A 50 -0.67 -18.18 -0.66
CA ALA A 50 -0.53 -19.62 -0.50
C ALA A 50 0.93 -20.03 -0.51
N LYS A 51 1.73 -19.42 -1.40
CA LYS A 51 3.14 -19.72 -1.46
C LYS A 51 3.84 -19.32 -0.17
N TRP A 52 3.53 -18.13 0.34
CA TRP A 52 4.14 -17.68 1.59
C TRP A 52 3.77 -18.59 2.74
N HIS A 53 2.55 -19.07 2.75
CA HIS A 53 2.11 -19.98 3.80
C HIS A 53 2.95 -21.24 3.79
N LYS A 54 3.16 -21.81 2.62
CA LYS A 54 4.00 -22.99 2.49
C LYS A 54 5.43 -22.70 2.88
N ASP A 55 5.97 -21.56 2.44
CA ASP A 55 7.34 -21.21 2.77
C ASP A 55 7.51 -21.07 4.28
N ALA A 56 6.50 -20.50 4.95
CA ALA A 56 6.58 -20.31 6.39
C ALA A 56 6.53 -21.65 7.14
N GLU A 57 5.89 -22.65 6.54
CA GLU A 57 5.88 -23.96 7.16
C GLU A 57 7.26 -24.58 7.15
N ARG A 58 8.01 -24.36 6.09
CA ARG A 58 9.35 -24.89 5.98
C ARG A 58 10.36 -24.04 6.73
N GLU A 59 10.14 -22.73 6.77
CA GLU A 59 11.04 -21.82 7.46
C GLU A 59 10.24 -20.93 8.37
N PRO A 60 9.94 -21.37 9.57
CA PRO A 60 9.04 -20.64 10.46
C PRO A 60 9.45 -19.21 10.75
N HIS A 61 10.75 -18.89 10.64
CA HIS A 61 11.18 -17.53 10.92
C HIS A 61 10.64 -16.55 9.87
N LEU A 62 10.17 -17.04 8.73
CA LEU A 62 9.61 -16.16 7.72
C LEU A 62 8.19 -15.73 8.03
N ARG A 63 7.57 -16.41 9.00
CA ARG A 63 6.19 -16.13 9.31
C ARG A 63 5.98 -14.67 9.69
N GLY A 64 6.86 -14.13 10.51
CA GLY A 64 6.74 -12.75 10.92
C GLY A 64 6.95 -11.78 9.78
N VAL A 65 7.88 -12.12 8.89
CA VAL A 65 8.14 -11.27 7.73
C VAL A 65 6.92 -11.20 6.84
N PHE A 66 6.34 -12.35 6.53
CA PHE A 66 5.16 -12.38 5.67
C PHE A 66 3.99 -11.66 6.31
N ALA A 67 3.82 -11.83 7.61
CA ALA A 67 2.73 -11.17 8.32
C ALA A 67 2.86 -9.66 8.21
N ARG A 68 4.07 -9.15 8.31
CA ARG A 68 4.29 -7.72 8.18
C ARG A 68 4.00 -7.22 6.79
N MET A 69 4.37 -8.00 5.79
CA MET A 69 4.12 -7.60 4.42
C MET A 69 2.62 -7.55 4.13
N ILE A 70 1.89 -8.52 4.65
CA ILE A 70 0.46 -8.53 4.47
C ILE A 70 -0.18 -7.34 5.17
N GLU A 71 0.27 -7.06 6.37
CA GLU A 71 -0.25 -5.95 7.14
C GLU A 71 0.02 -4.63 6.44
N TYR A 72 1.22 -4.51 5.89
CA TYR A 72 1.58 -3.30 5.16
C TYR A 72 0.64 -3.08 3.97
N ARG A 73 0.40 -4.13 3.21
CA ARG A 73 -0.48 -4.02 2.05
C ARG A 73 -1.90 -3.66 2.46
N ARG A 74 -2.36 -4.24 3.55
CA ARG A 74 -3.68 -3.90 4.05
C ARG A 74 -3.77 -2.43 4.45
N HIS A 75 -2.70 -1.93 5.04
CA HIS A 75 -2.68 -0.54 5.45
C HIS A 75 -2.74 0.37 4.22
N VAL A 76 -1.94 0.05 3.20
CA VAL A 76 -1.97 0.82 1.97
C VAL A 76 -3.38 0.83 1.39
N LEU A 77 -4.02 -0.32 1.37
CA LEU A 77 -5.35 -0.42 0.82
C LEU A 77 -6.35 0.42 1.60
N ALA A 78 -6.25 0.40 2.92
CA ALA A 78 -7.16 1.17 3.76
C ALA A 78 -7.03 2.67 3.48
N ILE A 79 -5.82 3.14 3.35
CA ILE A 79 -5.60 4.56 3.07
C ILE A 79 -6.12 4.90 1.67
N PHE A 80 -5.85 4.02 0.71
CA PHE A 80 -6.33 4.23 -0.64
C PHE A 80 -7.84 4.30 -0.68
N GLU A 81 -8.52 3.40 0.05
CA GLU A 81 -9.97 3.41 0.07
C GLU A 81 -10.51 4.69 0.66
N ASN A 82 -9.84 5.21 1.67
CA ASN A 82 -10.25 6.48 2.24
C ASN A 82 -10.12 7.62 1.25
N LEU A 83 -9.04 7.61 0.49
CA LEU A 83 -8.82 8.68 -0.47
C LEU A 83 -9.86 8.67 -1.56
N ILE A 84 -10.11 7.51 -2.15
CA ILE A 84 -11.10 7.48 -3.23
C ILE A 84 -12.51 7.64 -2.69
N GLY A 85 -12.74 7.23 -1.44
CA GLY A 85 -14.04 7.43 -0.83
C GLY A 85 -14.37 8.89 -0.69
N SER A 86 -13.38 9.70 -0.35
CA SER A 86 -13.57 11.13 -0.28
C SER A 86 -13.98 11.71 -1.60
N GLU A 87 -13.34 11.24 -2.66
CA GLU A 87 -13.65 11.73 -3.99
C GLU A 87 -15.06 11.37 -4.42
N GLN A 88 -15.56 10.28 -3.93
CA GLN A 88 -16.83 9.76 -4.37
C GLN A 88 -18.00 10.15 -3.48
N LYS A 89 -17.80 11.14 -2.64
CA LYS A 89 -18.87 11.60 -1.77
C LYS A 89 -19.23 13.02 -2.11
N PRO A 90 -19.89 13.23 -3.22
CA PRO A 90 -20.15 14.60 -3.66
C PRO A 90 -21.01 15.39 -2.69
N GLY A 91 -21.88 14.71 -1.96
CA GLY A 91 -22.77 15.41 -1.09
C GLY A 91 -22.08 16.17 0.00
N ARG A 92 -20.89 15.76 0.37
CA ARG A 92 -20.20 16.45 1.42
C ARG A 92 -19.79 17.82 1.04
N ILE A 93 -19.79 18.13 -0.18
CA ILE A 93 -19.34 19.41 -0.64
C ILE A 93 -20.31 20.49 -0.37
N GLN A 94 -21.51 20.16 -0.14
CA GLN A 94 -22.53 21.15 0.02
C GLN A 94 -22.33 22.06 1.18
#